data_27ca0446d2f558ee51d0d86e48ca1fad
#
_entry.id   27ca0446d2f558ee51d0d86e48ca1fad
#
_cell.length_a   1.000
_cell.length_b   1.000
_cell.length_c   1.000
_cell.angle_alpha   90.00
_cell.angle_beta   90.00
_cell.angle_gamma   90.00
#
_symmetry.space_group_name_H-M   'P 1'
#
loop_
_entity.id
_entity.type
_entity.pdbx_description
1 polymer ?
#
loop_
_entity_poly.entity_id
_entity_poly.type
_entity_poly.pdbx_seq_one_letter_code
_entity_poly.pdbx_strand_id
1 'polypeptide(L)' 'MFYETLKEICQKKNTTPSAVCLAIGISKSNVTEWKKGRSPKLDTVVSIANHLNVSPARLIPKKEEP' A
#
# COMPACT_ATOMS: atom_id res chain seq x y z
N MET A 1 2.21 8.78 -5.39
CA MET A 1 1.02 8.50 -4.58
C MET A 1 1.06 7.09 -4.05
N PHE A 2 0.39 6.88 -2.96
CA PHE A 2 0.45 5.58 -2.30
C PHE A 2 0.01 4.42 -3.20
N TYR A 3 -1.14 4.59 -3.86
CA TYR A 3 -1.68 3.50 -4.66
C TYR A 3 -0.72 3.07 -5.78
N GLU A 4 -0.13 4.04 -6.45
CA GLU A 4 0.76 3.73 -7.57
C GLU A 4 2.00 3.00 -7.08
N THR A 5 2.56 3.45 -5.96
CA THR A 5 3.71 2.79 -5.38
C THR A 5 3.36 1.36 -4.96
N LEU A 6 2.21 1.20 -4.32
CA LEU A 6 1.76 -0.12 -3.90
C LEU A 6 1.56 -1.04 -5.11
N LYS A 7 0.95 -0.51 -6.16
CA LYS A 7 0.71 -1.30 -7.35
C LYS A 7 2.01 -1.80 -7.97
N GLU A 8 3.02 -0.93 -8.03
CA GLU A 8 4.32 -1.34 -8.56
C GLU A 8 4.94 -2.46 -7.76
N ILE A 9 4.91 -2.32 -6.44
CA ILE A 9 5.50 -3.34 -5.58
C ILE A 9 4.74 -4.65 -5.73
N CYS A 10 3.41 -4.57 -5.78
CA CYS A 10 2.59 -5.77 -5.96
C CYS A 10 2.92 -6.48 -7.27
N GLN A 11 3.11 -5.74 -8.34
CA GLN A 11 3.44 -6.34 -9.62
C GLN A 11 4.75 -7.10 -9.54
N LYS A 12 5.73 -6.53 -8.87
CA LYS A 12 7.03 -7.20 -8.71
C LYS A 12 6.91 -8.45 -7.87
N LYS A 13 5.91 -8.53 -7.02
CA LYS A 13 5.72 -9.66 -6.13
C LYS A 13 4.62 -10.60 -6.60
N ASN A 14 4.13 -10.39 -7.82
CA ASN A 14 3.09 -11.24 -8.41
C ASN A 14 1.81 -11.26 -7.58
N THR A 15 1.40 -10.10 -7.10
CA THR A 15 0.16 -9.99 -6.34
C THR A 15 -0.56 -8.70 -6.76
N THR A 16 -1.64 -8.39 -6.09
CA THR A 16 -2.41 -7.19 -6.39
C THR A 16 -2.76 -6.48 -5.09
N PRO A 17 -3.05 -5.17 -5.16
CA PRO A 17 -3.48 -4.46 -3.95
C PRO A 17 -4.71 -5.08 -3.28
N SER A 18 -5.66 -5.58 -4.08
CA SER A 18 -6.84 -6.23 -3.50
C SER A 18 -6.47 -7.47 -2.71
N ALA A 19 -5.57 -8.29 -3.28
CA ALA A 19 -5.13 -9.49 -2.60
C ALA A 19 -4.41 -9.15 -1.30
N VAL A 20 -3.62 -8.08 -1.31
CA VAL A 20 -2.93 -7.65 -0.11
C VAL A 20 -3.92 -7.23 0.97
N CYS A 21 -4.96 -6.47 0.60
CA CYS A 21 -5.97 -6.06 1.56
C CYS A 21 -6.61 -7.27 2.23
N LEU A 22 -7.00 -8.26 1.43
CA LEU A 22 -7.63 -9.45 1.99
C LEU A 22 -6.67 -10.20 2.89
N ALA A 23 -5.40 -10.26 2.51
CA ALA A 23 -4.40 -10.98 3.29
C ALA A 23 -4.18 -10.37 4.67
N ILE A 24 -4.26 -9.04 4.75
CA ILE A 24 -4.04 -8.38 6.04
C ILE A 24 -5.33 -8.10 6.79
N GLY A 25 -6.46 -8.59 6.25
CA GLY A 25 -7.73 -8.55 6.97
C GLY A 25 -8.51 -7.26 6.85
N ILE A 26 -8.31 -6.49 5.79
CA ILE A 26 -9.09 -5.29 5.57
C ILE A 26 -9.90 -5.41 4.29
N SER A 27 -10.90 -4.56 4.15
CA SER A 27 -11.77 -4.60 2.99
C SER A 27 -11.03 -4.15 1.74
N LYS A 28 -11.27 -4.83 0.62
CA LYS A 28 -10.65 -4.43 -0.63
C LYS A 28 -11.24 -3.14 -1.16
N SER A 29 -12.32 -2.65 -0.57
CA SER A 29 -12.84 -1.33 -0.96
C SER A 29 -11.85 -0.23 -0.64
N ASN A 30 -10.89 -0.49 0.25
CA ASN A 30 -9.82 0.47 0.51
C ASN A 30 -9.02 0.79 -0.75
N VAL A 31 -8.89 -0.18 -1.65
CA VAL A 31 -8.16 0.05 -2.89
C VAL A 31 -8.81 1.16 -3.70
N THR A 32 -10.13 1.18 -3.74
CA THR A 32 -10.85 2.22 -4.45
C THR A 32 -10.55 3.60 -3.86
N GLU A 33 -10.50 3.67 -2.54
CA GLU A 33 -10.19 4.95 -1.87
C GLU A 33 -8.77 5.39 -2.19
N TRP A 34 -7.84 4.46 -2.20
CA TRP A 34 -6.45 4.80 -2.51
C TRP A 34 -6.30 5.28 -3.95
N LYS A 35 -7.08 4.71 -4.87
CA LYS A 35 -7.06 5.17 -6.26
C LYS A 35 -7.51 6.61 -6.38
N LYS A 36 -8.37 7.06 -5.46
CA LYS A 36 -8.86 8.42 -5.47
C LYS A 36 -7.87 9.40 -4.86
N GLY A 37 -6.75 8.90 -4.36
CA GLY A 37 -5.73 9.76 -3.79
C GLY A 37 -5.66 9.72 -2.28
N ARG A 38 -6.47 8.90 -1.64
CA ARG A 38 -6.42 8.77 -0.19
C ARG A 38 -5.27 7.88 0.20
N SER A 39 -4.73 8.12 1.38
CA SER A 39 -3.64 7.32 1.92
C SER A 39 -4.13 6.57 3.14
N PRO A 40 -3.63 5.35 3.37
CA PRO A 40 -4.03 4.61 4.56
C PRO A 40 -3.34 5.17 5.81
N LYS A 41 -3.83 4.72 6.96
CA LYS A 41 -3.18 5.05 8.21
C LYS A 41 -1.82 4.38 8.27
N LEU A 42 -0.96 4.91 9.12
CA LEU A 42 0.38 4.34 9.25
C LEU A 42 0.35 2.87 9.62
N ASP A 43 -0.55 2.49 10.54
CA ASP A 43 -0.66 1.08 10.92
C ASP A 43 -0.93 0.19 9.72
N THR A 44 -1.81 0.65 8.84
CA THR A 44 -2.14 -0.11 7.64
C THR A 44 -0.94 -0.20 6.71
N VAL A 45 -0.20 0.90 6.57
CA VAL A 45 1.00 0.91 5.73
C VAL A 45 2.00 -0.12 6.25
N VAL A 46 2.21 -0.14 7.56
CA VAL A 46 3.14 -1.10 8.15
C VAL A 46 2.69 -2.53 7.91
N SER A 47 1.38 -2.80 8.07
CA SER A 47 0.87 -4.15 7.82
C SER A 47 1.08 -4.57 6.38
N ILE A 48 0.83 -3.67 5.45
CA ILE A 48 1.02 -3.96 4.03
C ILE A 48 2.50 -4.23 3.75
N ALA A 49 3.37 -3.40 4.28
CA ALA A 49 4.80 -3.56 4.05
C ALA A 49 5.30 -4.89 4.62
N ASN A 50 4.85 -5.25 5.80
CA ASN A 50 5.24 -6.51 6.40
C ASN A 50 4.77 -7.69 5.56
N HIS A 51 3.54 -7.61 5.06
CA HIS A 51 3.01 -8.68 4.21
C HIS A 51 3.83 -8.81 2.93
N LEU A 52 4.23 -7.69 2.35
CA LEU A 52 4.99 -7.70 1.11
C LEU A 52 6.48 -7.85 1.34
N ASN A 53 6.90 -7.89 2.59
CA ASN A 53 8.30 -8.06 2.96
C ASN A 53 9.18 -6.94 2.41
N VAL A 54 8.67 -5.72 2.52
CA VAL A 54 9.42 -4.52 2.14
C VAL A 54 9.41 -3.55 3.31
N SER A 55 10.31 -2.58 3.26
CA SER A 55 10.35 -1.55 4.30
C SER A 55 9.12 -0.65 4.17
N PRO A 56 8.47 -0.31 5.29
CA PRO A 56 7.33 0.61 5.23
C PRO A 56 7.69 1.93 4.55
N ALA A 57 8.93 2.36 4.67
CA ALA A 57 9.36 3.61 4.04
C ALA A 57 9.18 3.58 2.54
N ARG A 58 9.20 2.40 1.94
CA ARG A 58 9.02 2.30 0.50
C ARG A 58 7.61 2.63 0.06
N LEU A 59 6.65 2.49 0.96
CA LEU A 59 5.26 2.77 0.66
C LEU A 59 4.85 4.18 1.01
N ILE A 60 5.60 4.83 1.89
CA ILE A 60 5.25 6.18 2.32
C ILE A 60 5.74 7.15 1.25
N PRO A 61 4.85 7.97 0.69
CA PRO A 61 5.27 8.94 -0.31
C PRO A 61 6.31 9.87 0.28
N LYS A 62 7.35 10.11 -0.47
CA LYS A 62 8.35 11.04 -0.03
C LYS A 62 7.79 12.43 -0.03
N LYS A 63 7.99 13.11 1.07
CA LYS A 63 7.63 14.50 1.15
C LYS A 63 8.82 15.34 0.76
N GLU A 64 8.53 16.39 0.04
CA GLU A 64 9.58 17.31 -0.29
C GLU A 64 9.98 18.04 0.97
N GLU A 65 11.25 17.98 1.27
CA GLU A 65 11.73 18.65 2.44
C GLU A 65 12.17 20.03 2.08
N PRO A 66 11.76 21.02 2.85
CA PRO A 66 12.24 22.38 2.60
C PRO A 66 13.74 22.48 2.74
#